data_82d70ad4dea4063592b047dddc4f3f25
#
_entry.id   82d70ad4dea4063592b047dddc4f3f25
#
_cell.length_a   1.000
_cell.length_b   1.000
_cell.length_c   1.000
_cell.angle_alpha   90.00
_cell.angle_beta   90.00
_cell.angle_gamma   90.00
#
_symmetry.space_group_name_H-M   'P 1'
#
loop_
_entity.id
_entity.type
_entity.pdbx_description
1 polymer ?
#
loop_
_entity_poly.entity_id
_entity_poly.type
_entity_poly.pdbx_seq_one_letter_code
_entity_poly.pdbx_strand_id
1 'polypeptide(L)'
;MGVAKIFGAFALAGAVGLLATTFGATGAEAQQTQSRLYEVTKSKKLRVCQFPLYYSISFRNSKTGEIEGIDADLAKEFAKELDAKLEIVESSFGSFIADLQAGKCEIGMFGVGATMKRGQAVEFSKPYLLTNLYAVTRKDGKIKKWEDIDKKGVKAAVSMGSYMEPFMKGYLKNADMVSVAPPNTREAELVAQRVDVIITDFPTAIKVTDEFDWATYILPNEKLAITPYAYVVPQGDQIWLNYVNLFVDTIKLDGRLLKYAKKHKLDPIVAP
;
A
#
# COMPACT_ATOMS: atom_id res chain seq x y z
N MET A 1 16.33 -79.71 -61.79
CA MET A 1 15.34 -80.78 -61.50
C MET A 1 15.06 -80.77 -60.03
N GLY A 2 13.79 -80.51 -59.67
CA GLY A 2 13.07 -80.97 -58.48
C GLY A 2 13.51 -80.34 -57.12
N VAL A 3 12.94 -79.41 -56.66
CA VAL A 3 11.73 -79.08 -55.87
C VAL A 3 11.57 -79.85 -54.57
N ALA A 4 11.44 -79.19 -53.48
CA ALA A 4 10.47 -79.50 -52.42
C ALA A 4 10.28 -78.29 -51.46
N LYS A 5 9.03 -77.90 -51.33
CA LYS A 5 8.55 -76.91 -50.37
C LYS A 5 8.34 -77.51 -48.99
N ILE A 6 8.64 -76.74 -47.94
CA ILE A 6 8.09 -77.10 -46.63
C ILE A 6 7.62 -75.75 -46.00
N PHE A 7 6.34 -75.74 -45.67
CA PHE A 7 5.65 -74.64 -44.92
C PHE A 7 5.95 -74.78 -43.43
N GLY A 8 6.32 -73.70 -42.78
CA GLY A 8 6.38 -73.58 -41.33
C GLY A 8 5.58 -72.41 -40.87
N ALA A 9 4.49 -72.63 -40.16
CA ALA A 9 3.64 -71.63 -39.55
C ALA A 9 4.25 -71.18 -38.23
N PHE A 10 4.51 -69.89 -38.10
CA PHE A 10 4.84 -69.25 -36.81
C PHE A 10 3.62 -68.46 -36.27
N ALA A 11 3.14 -68.89 -35.09
CA ALA A 11 2.13 -68.22 -34.32
C ALA A 11 2.80 -67.08 -33.53
N LEU A 12 2.39 -65.81 -33.78
CA LEU A 12 2.76 -64.64 -32.95
C LEU A 12 1.74 -64.52 -31.81
N ALA A 13 2.19 -64.71 -30.58
CA ALA A 13 1.46 -64.38 -29.39
C ALA A 13 1.76 -62.89 -29.05
N GLY A 14 0.75 -62.02 -29.22
CA GLY A 14 0.83 -60.62 -28.84
C GLY A 14 0.64 -60.42 -27.33
N ALA A 15 1.67 -59.93 -26.65
CA ALA A 15 1.58 -59.48 -25.29
C ALA A 15 1.20 -57.98 -25.30
N VAL A 16 -0.06 -57.69 -24.94
CA VAL A 16 -0.51 -56.29 -24.70
C VAL A 16 -0.06 -55.88 -23.31
N GLY A 17 1.02 -55.09 -23.24
CA GLY A 17 1.47 -54.46 -22.01
C GLY A 17 0.58 -53.22 -21.69
N LEU A 18 -0.24 -53.29 -20.66
CA LEU A 18 -0.88 -52.10 -20.06
C LEU A 18 0.17 -51.24 -19.37
N LEU A 19 0.54 -50.12 -19.99
CA LEU A 19 1.26 -49.04 -19.33
C LEU A 19 0.26 -48.26 -18.46
N ALA A 20 0.21 -48.54 -17.17
CA ALA A 20 -0.45 -47.72 -16.19
C ALA A 20 0.39 -46.46 -15.95
N THR A 21 0.02 -45.33 -16.58
CA THR A 21 0.56 -44.01 -16.25
C THR A 21 -0.02 -43.55 -14.92
N THR A 22 0.75 -43.70 -13.85
CA THR A 22 0.46 -43.08 -12.57
C THR A 22 0.72 -41.58 -12.71
N PHE A 23 -0.34 -40.81 -12.97
CA PHE A 23 -0.31 -39.37 -12.75
C PHE A 23 -0.17 -39.13 -11.25
N GLY A 24 1.03 -38.85 -10.79
CA GLY A 24 1.30 -38.43 -9.42
C GLY A 24 0.67 -37.05 -9.17
N ALA A 25 -0.32 -37.02 -8.31
CA ALA A 25 -0.89 -35.78 -7.77
C ALA A 25 0.11 -35.10 -6.81
N THR A 26 1.16 -34.44 -7.34
CA THR A 26 2.16 -33.74 -6.54
C THR A 26 1.97 -32.19 -6.55
N GLY A 27 0.85 -31.69 -7.13
CA GLY A 27 0.68 -30.27 -7.33
C GLY A 27 0.01 -29.49 -6.18
N ALA A 28 -0.67 -30.14 -5.25
CA ALA A 28 -1.50 -29.44 -4.25
C ALA A 28 -0.77 -29.11 -2.94
N GLU A 29 0.23 -29.88 -2.53
CA GLU A 29 0.96 -29.62 -1.28
C GLU A 29 2.02 -28.52 -1.38
N ALA A 30 2.60 -28.30 -2.56
CA ALA A 30 3.65 -27.30 -2.76
C ALA A 30 3.17 -25.85 -2.65
N GLN A 31 1.87 -25.59 -2.91
CA GLN A 31 1.32 -24.24 -2.90
C GLN A 31 0.96 -23.74 -1.49
N GLN A 32 0.68 -24.63 -0.55
CA GLN A 32 0.37 -24.27 0.84
C GLN A 32 1.60 -23.83 1.66
N THR A 33 2.80 -24.24 1.27
CA THR A 33 4.04 -23.95 2.01
C THR A 33 4.71 -22.63 1.65
N GLN A 34 4.21 -21.87 0.67
CA GLN A 34 4.84 -20.64 0.17
C GLN A 34 4.16 -19.35 0.63
N SER A 35 3.05 -19.41 1.41
CA SER A 35 2.38 -18.21 1.87
C SER A 35 3.17 -17.50 2.98
N ARG A 36 3.22 -16.17 2.91
CA ARG A 36 3.78 -15.29 3.95
C ARG A 36 3.14 -15.52 5.32
N LEU A 37 1.88 -15.91 5.35
CA LEU A 37 1.22 -16.28 6.60
C LEU A 37 1.99 -17.40 7.32
N TYR A 38 2.35 -18.46 6.60
CA TYR A 38 3.09 -19.58 7.18
C TYR A 38 4.54 -19.21 7.53
N GLU A 39 5.17 -18.38 6.71
CA GLU A 39 6.52 -17.88 6.96
C GLU A 39 6.55 -17.02 8.24
N VAL A 40 5.62 -16.10 8.41
CA VAL A 40 5.51 -15.24 9.59
C VAL A 40 5.19 -16.04 10.85
N THR A 41 4.20 -16.95 10.78
CA THR A 41 3.81 -17.77 11.94
C THR A 41 4.92 -18.73 12.37
N LYS A 42 5.71 -19.24 11.43
CA LYS A 42 6.86 -20.10 11.69
C LYS A 42 8.07 -19.34 12.23
N SER A 43 8.41 -18.21 11.62
CA SER A 43 9.58 -17.40 12.00
C SER A 43 9.33 -16.54 13.23
N LYS A 44 8.06 -16.29 13.58
CA LYS A 44 7.64 -15.36 14.62
C LYS A 44 8.14 -13.93 14.38
N LYS A 45 8.26 -13.52 13.10
CA LYS A 45 8.69 -12.19 12.69
C LYS A 45 7.73 -11.66 11.63
N LEU A 46 7.25 -10.43 11.82
CA LEU A 46 6.47 -9.68 10.84
C LEU A 46 7.23 -8.40 10.48
N ARG A 47 7.69 -8.30 9.23
CA ARG A 47 8.31 -7.08 8.70
C ARG A 47 7.23 -6.24 8.02
N VAL A 48 7.08 -5.01 8.50
CA VAL A 48 6.08 -4.07 7.99
C VAL A 48 6.77 -2.88 7.37
N CYS A 49 6.53 -2.63 6.09
CA CYS A 49 6.97 -1.41 5.42
C CYS A 49 6.13 -0.23 5.91
N GLN A 50 6.80 0.83 6.40
CA GLN A 50 6.17 2.09 6.83
C GLN A 50 6.90 3.30 6.26
N PHE A 51 6.17 4.40 6.04
CA PHE A 51 6.73 5.66 5.56
C PHE A 51 6.85 6.64 6.73
N PRO A 52 8.08 6.88 7.27
CA PRO A 52 8.29 7.59 8.54
C PRO A 52 8.07 9.11 8.47
N LEU A 53 7.61 9.63 7.35
CA LEU A 53 7.33 11.06 7.15
C LEU A 53 5.83 11.37 7.00
N TYR A 54 4.94 10.42 7.34
CA TYR A 54 3.51 10.57 7.10
C TYR A 54 2.75 10.83 8.40
N TYR A 55 2.43 12.10 8.64
CA TYR A 55 1.73 12.56 9.83
C TYR A 55 0.45 11.79 10.13
N SER A 56 0.21 11.49 11.42
CA SER A 56 -0.94 10.74 11.94
C SER A 56 -1.06 9.29 11.43
N ILE A 57 -0.35 8.91 10.39
CA ILE A 57 -0.37 7.57 9.77
C ILE A 57 0.81 6.72 10.26
N SER A 58 2.05 7.14 9.95
CA SER A 58 3.29 6.44 10.34
C SER A 58 4.45 7.45 10.39
N PHE A 59 4.45 8.32 11.38
CA PHE A 59 5.38 9.43 11.50
C PHE A 59 6.44 9.15 12.55
N ARG A 60 7.72 9.40 12.22
CA ARG A 60 8.81 9.29 13.20
C ARG A 60 8.80 10.49 14.14
N ASN A 61 8.57 10.23 15.41
CA ASN A 61 8.68 11.23 16.46
C ASN A 61 10.16 11.60 16.64
N SER A 62 10.50 12.85 16.41
CA SER A 62 11.88 13.33 16.51
C SER A 62 12.48 13.31 17.93
N LYS A 63 11.63 13.25 18.96
CA LYS A 63 12.07 13.22 20.36
C LYS A 63 12.34 11.79 20.86
N THR A 64 11.51 10.83 20.44
CA THR A 64 11.60 9.44 20.89
C THR A 64 12.30 8.52 19.90
N GLY A 65 12.36 8.89 18.61
CA GLY A 65 12.82 8.05 17.51
C GLY A 65 11.79 6.99 17.08
N GLU A 66 10.68 6.85 17.81
CA GLU A 66 9.64 5.86 17.54
C GLU A 66 8.74 6.28 16.37
N ILE A 67 8.20 5.32 15.64
CA ILE A 67 7.17 5.56 14.64
C ILE A 67 5.81 5.53 15.34
N GLU A 68 5.06 6.62 15.18
CA GLU A 68 3.75 6.88 15.75
C GLU A 68 2.71 7.08 14.64
N GLY A 69 1.45 6.82 14.94
CA GLY A 69 0.34 6.99 14.01
C GLY A 69 -0.58 5.79 14.01
N ILE A 70 -1.69 5.90 13.27
CA ILE A 70 -2.70 4.85 13.23
C ILE A 70 -2.11 3.53 12.70
N ASP A 71 -1.29 3.59 11.66
CA ASP A 71 -0.71 2.39 11.06
C ASP A 71 0.44 1.81 11.88
N ALA A 72 1.14 2.65 12.67
CA ALA A 72 2.09 2.15 13.65
C ALA A 72 1.40 1.38 14.79
N ASP A 73 0.27 1.88 15.27
CA ASP A 73 -0.52 1.20 16.29
C ASP A 73 -1.16 -0.08 15.75
N LEU A 74 -1.77 -0.03 14.55
CA LEU A 74 -2.41 -1.19 13.91
C LEU A 74 -1.40 -2.26 13.48
N ALA A 75 -0.16 -1.89 13.12
CA ALA A 75 0.91 -2.86 12.87
C ALA A 75 1.29 -3.63 14.13
N LYS A 76 1.29 -2.99 15.31
CA LYS A 76 1.49 -3.66 16.60
C LYS A 76 0.36 -4.65 16.90
N GLU A 77 -0.91 -4.25 16.65
CA GLU A 77 -2.06 -5.15 16.81
C GLU A 77 -1.97 -6.35 15.85
N PHE A 78 -1.59 -6.09 14.59
CA PHE A 78 -1.45 -7.15 13.58
C PHE A 78 -0.36 -8.16 13.95
N ALA A 79 0.79 -7.68 14.41
CA ALA A 79 1.87 -8.54 14.90
C ALA A 79 1.43 -9.39 16.12
N LYS A 80 0.61 -8.81 17.00
CA LYS A 80 0.03 -9.52 18.14
C LYS A 80 -0.93 -10.63 17.73
N GLU A 81 -1.80 -10.40 16.72
CA GLU A 81 -2.67 -11.45 16.17
C GLU A 81 -1.88 -12.63 15.56
N LEU A 82 -0.67 -12.37 15.06
CA LEU A 82 0.22 -13.37 14.50
C LEU A 82 1.16 -14.03 15.53
N ASP A 83 1.10 -13.59 16.80
CA ASP A 83 2.08 -13.96 17.83
C ASP A 83 3.52 -13.81 17.29
N ALA A 84 3.79 -12.66 16.65
CA ALA A 84 5.04 -12.37 15.97
C ALA A 84 5.68 -11.07 16.49
N LYS A 85 7.01 -11.01 16.44
CA LYS A 85 7.76 -9.78 16.69
C LYS A 85 7.60 -8.84 15.49
N LEU A 86 7.16 -7.60 15.75
CA LEU A 86 7.11 -6.55 14.73
C LEU A 86 8.51 -6.02 14.43
N GLU A 87 8.84 -5.95 13.14
CA GLU A 87 10.03 -5.30 12.62
C GLU A 87 9.60 -4.26 11.58
N ILE A 88 9.87 -2.97 11.84
CA ILE A 88 9.55 -1.90 10.90
C ILE A 88 10.66 -1.76 9.87
N VAL A 89 10.26 -1.75 8.60
CA VAL A 89 11.13 -1.48 7.45
C VAL A 89 10.75 -0.11 6.89
N GLU A 90 11.70 0.81 6.87
CA GLU A 90 11.44 2.12 6.28
C GLU A 90 11.27 2.01 4.76
N SER A 91 10.22 2.63 4.25
CA SER A 91 9.87 2.64 2.84
C SER A 91 9.31 4.01 2.44
N SER A 92 8.85 4.15 1.22
CA SER A 92 8.26 5.39 0.70
C SER A 92 7.19 5.09 -0.36
N PHE A 93 6.41 6.12 -0.75
CA PHE A 93 5.47 5.98 -1.86
C PHE A 93 6.15 5.65 -3.20
N GLY A 94 7.42 6.01 -3.35
CA GLY A 94 8.21 5.71 -4.56
C GLY A 94 8.84 4.32 -4.57
N SER A 95 9.08 3.71 -3.39
CA SER A 95 9.87 2.46 -3.28
C SER A 95 9.05 1.24 -2.85
N PHE A 96 7.90 1.41 -2.21
CA PHE A 96 7.19 0.31 -1.53
C PHE A 96 6.86 -0.89 -2.44
N ILE A 97 6.55 -0.66 -3.71
CA ILE A 97 6.27 -1.76 -4.66
C ILE A 97 7.51 -2.62 -4.82
N ALA A 98 8.66 -1.99 -5.08
CA ALA A 98 9.93 -2.70 -5.20
C ALA A 98 10.36 -3.38 -3.88
N ASP A 99 10.11 -2.73 -2.74
CA ASP A 99 10.43 -3.29 -1.42
C ASP A 99 9.61 -4.54 -1.11
N LEU A 100 8.31 -4.53 -1.43
CA LEU A 100 7.42 -5.70 -1.31
C LEU A 100 7.82 -6.83 -2.28
N GLN A 101 8.11 -6.50 -3.54
CA GLN A 101 8.52 -7.48 -4.55
C GLN A 101 9.88 -8.12 -4.22
N ALA A 102 10.78 -7.34 -3.63
CA ALA A 102 12.08 -7.84 -3.16
C ALA A 102 11.99 -8.61 -1.82
N GLY A 103 10.79 -8.75 -1.24
CA GLY A 103 10.60 -9.45 0.03
C GLY A 103 11.25 -8.76 1.23
N LYS A 104 11.46 -7.44 1.19
CA LYS A 104 11.97 -6.68 2.35
C LYS A 104 10.96 -6.61 3.48
N CYS A 105 9.67 -6.60 3.15
CA CYS A 105 8.56 -6.66 4.11
C CYS A 105 7.43 -7.53 3.57
N GLU A 106 6.61 -8.07 4.45
CA GLU A 106 5.46 -8.90 4.12
C GLU A 106 4.23 -8.08 3.73
N ILE A 107 4.17 -6.84 4.25
CA ILE A 107 3.02 -5.95 4.11
C ILE A 107 3.46 -4.49 4.21
N GLY A 108 2.81 -3.60 3.48
CA GLY A 108 2.92 -2.15 3.65
C GLY A 108 1.72 -1.60 4.41
N MET A 109 1.99 -0.90 5.53
CA MET A 109 0.98 -0.29 6.40
C MET A 109 1.37 1.17 6.65
N PHE A 110 0.97 2.08 5.72
CA PHE A 110 1.28 3.52 5.82
C PHE A 110 0.35 4.38 4.94
N GLY A 111 -0.97 4.15 4.99
CA GLY A 111 -1.94 4.95 4.24
C GLY A 111 -1.77 4.85 2.73
N VAL A 112 -1.51 3.66 2.22
CA VAL A 112 -1.28 3.47 0.79
C VAL A 112 -2.58 3.61 0.03
N GLY A 113 -2.67 4.64 -0.83
CA GLY A 113 -3.83 4.83 -1.71
C GLY A 113 -3.96 3.68 -2.71
N ALA A 114 -5.08 2.97 -2.65
CA ALA A 114 -5.40 1.90 -3.59
C ALA A 114 -5.85 2.49 -4.94
N THR A 115 -5.00 2.36 -5.94
CA THR A 115 -5.26 2.82 -7.30
C THR A 115 -5.16 1.68 -8.31
N MET A 116 -5.93 1.76 -9.41
CA MET A 116 -5.88 0.76 -10.48
C MET A 116 -4.47 0.55 -11.02
N LYS A 117 -3.68 1.62 -11.14
CA LYS A 117 -2.30 1.53 -11.62
C LYS A 117 -1.40 0.74 -10.66
N ARG A 118 -1.51 0.99 -9.35
CA ARG A 118 -0.74 0.25 -8.33
C ARG A 118 -1.19 -1.20 -8.23
N GLY A 119 -2.50 -1.46 -8.39
CA GLY A 119 -3.07 -2.81 -8.41
C GLY A 119 -2.57 -3.70 -9.55
N GLN A 120 -1.89 -3.15 -10.57
CA GLN A 120 -1.20 -3.95 -11.60
C GLN A 120 0.09 -4.60 -11.08
N ALA A 121 0.65 -4.13 -9.95
CA ALA A 121 1.94 -4.59 -9.42
C ALA A 121 1.88 -5.15 -8.00
N VAL A 122 0.82 -4.85 -7.26
CA VAL A 122 0.59 -5.27 -5.87
C VAL A 122 -0.89 -5.58 -5.66
N GLU A 123 -1.23 -6.21 -4.54
CA GLU A 123 -2.61 -6.41 -4.10
C GLU A 123 -2.92 -5.54 -2.88
N PHE A 124 -4.20 -5.16 -2.75
CA PHE A 124 -4.69 -4.32 -1.68
C PHE A 124 -5.71 -5.06 -0.83
N SER A 125 -5.65 -4.84 0.47
CA SER A 125 -6.71 -5.25 1.38
C SER A 125 -8.01 -4.47 1.14
N LYS A 126 -9.06 -4.84 1.85
CA LYS A 126 -10.21 -3.96 2.06
C LYS A 126 -9.74 -2.62 2.62
N PRO A 127 -10.37 -1.50 2.25
CA PRO A 127 -9.99 -0.18 2.75
C PRO A 127 -10.33 -0.04 4.23
N TYR A 128 -9.46 0.65 4.98
CA TYR A 128 -9.70 1.01 6.37
C TYR A 128 -9.93 2.51 6.58
N LEU A 129 -9.45 3.37 5.67
CA LEU A 129 -9.72 4.80 5.62
C LEU A 129 -10.12 5.22 4.20
N LEU A 130 -10.86 6.34 4.11
CA LEU A 130 -11.19 7.01 2.84
C LEU A 130 -10.80 8.47 2.94
N THR A 131 -10.05 8.98 2.00
CA THR A 131 -9.62 10.37 1.98
C THR A 131 -9.99 11.07 0.67
N ASN A 132 -9.89 12.40 0.67
CA ASN A 132 -10.00 13.24 -0.51
C ASN A 132 -8.70 14.06 -0.66
N LEU A 133 -8.57 14.85 -1.72
CA LEU A 133 -7.53 15.84 -1.84
C LEU A 133 -7.81 17.03 -0.95
N TYR A 134 -6.75 17.56 -0.37
CA TYR A 134 -6.69 18.79 0.39
C TYR A 134 -5.54 19.64 -0.15
N ALA A 135 -5.68 20.94 -0.09
CA ALA A 135 -4.59 21.86 -0.35
C ALA A 135 -4.28 22.61 0.94
N VAL A 136 -3.03 22.59 1.40
CA VAL A 136 -2.59 23.42 2.54
C VAL A 136 -1.75 24.56 2.04
N THR A 137 -2.07 25.76 2.50
CA THR A 137 -1.42 27.01 2.12
C THR A 137 -1.36 27.97 3.30
N ARG A 138 -0.76 29.11 3.10
CA ARG A 138 -0.70 30.19 4.11
C ARG A 138 -1.98 31.03 4.09
N LYS A 139 -2.49 31.40 5.29
CA LYS A 139 -3.64 32.31 5.44
C LYS A 139 -3.43 33.66 4.76
N ASP A 140 -2.20 34.20 4.78
CA ASP A 140 -1.78 35.45 4.16
C ASP A 140 -1.31 35.29 2.70
N GLY A 141 -1.24 34.04 2.20
CA GLY A 141 -0.79 33.71 0.84
C GLY A 141 -1.80 34.07 -0.26
N LYS A 142 -1.37 33.90 -1.51
CA LYS A 142 -2.17 34.21 -2.71
C LYS A 142 -3.24 33.17 -3.06
N ILE A 143 -3.17 31.98 -2.47
CA ILE A 143 -4.12 30.89 -2.71
C ILE A 143 -5.23 30.98 -1.66
N LYS A 144 -6.47 31.23 -2.10
CA LYS A 144 -7.64 31.38 -1.21
C LYS A 144 -8.72 30.33 -1.47
N LYS A 145 -8.73 29.75 -2.66
CA LYS A 145 -9.65 28.70 -3.10
C LYS A 145 -8.97 27.75 -4.06
N TRP A 146 -9.57 26.59 -4.31
CA TRP A 146 -8.99 25.53 -5.11
C TRP A 146 -8.58 25.99 -6.53
N GLU A 147 -9.39 26.83 -7.16
CA GLU A 147 -9.16 27.35 -8.50
C GLU A 147 -7.95 28.30 -8.60
N ASP A 148 -7.45 28.78 -7.47
CA ASP A 148 -6.23 29.61 -7.45
C ASP A 148 -4.96 28.78 -7.62
N ILE A 149 -5.04 27.45 -7.44
CA ILE A 149 -3.88 26.56 -7.48
C ILE A 149 -3.32 26.45 -8.89
N ASP A 150 -4.18 26.42 -9.92
CA ASP A 150 -3.71 26.28 -11.31
C ASP A 150 -3.57 27.67 -12.00
N LYS A 151 -2.86 28.59 -11.38
CA LYS A 151 -2.53 29.89 -11.98
C LYS A 151 -1.04 30.00 -12.29
N LYS A 152 -0.70 30.72 -13.36
CA LYS A 152 0.69 30.99 -13.75
C LYS A 152 1.48 31.60 -12.59
N GLY A 153 2.68 31.05 -12.32
CA GLY A 153 3.55 31.48 -11.23
C GLY A 153 3.16 30.94 -9.85
N VAL A 154 2.20 30.01 -9.77
CA VAL A 154 1.92 29.21 -8.57
C VAL A 154 2.81 27.96 -8.59
N LYS A 155 3.43 27.67 -7.44
CA LYS A 155 4.18 26.42 -7.21
C LYS A 155 3.39 25.52 -6.27
N ALA A 156 2.92 24.38 -6.79
CA ALA A 156 2.15 23.39 -6.04
C ALA A 156 3.01 22.16 -5.78
N ALA A 157 3.29 21.83 -4.52
CA ALA A 157 4.12 20.67 -4.17
C ALA A 157 3.29 19.44 -3.87
N VAL A 158 3.81 18.28 -4.29
CA VAL A 158 3.29 16.94 -4.00
C VAL A 158 4.41 16.05 -3.47
N SER A 159 4.09 15.02 -2.69
CA SER A 159 5.07 13.98 -2.35
C SER A 159 5.33 13.08 -3.56
N MET A 160 6.59 12.89 -3.91
CA MET A 160 7.01 12.00 -5.00
C MET A 160 6.50 10.57 -4.79
N GLY A 161 5.98 9.97 -5.84
CA GLY A 161 5.43 8.61 -5.83
C GLY A 161 4.06 8.48 -5.16
N SER A 162 3.52 9.56 -4.55
CA SER A 162 2.15 9.53 -4.01
C SER A 162 1.11 9.42 -5.13
N TYR A 163 -0.13 9.04 -4.80
CA TYR A 163 -1.23 9.03 -5.79
C TYR A 163 -1.61 10.43 -6.28
N MET A 164 -1.25 11.45 -5.51
CA MET A 164 -1.51 12.86 -5.82
C MET A 164 -0.64 13.36 -6.99
N GLU A 165 0.59 12.84 -7.11
CA GLU A 165 1.54 13.27 -8.14
C GLU A 165 1.00 13.06 -9.57
N PRO A 166 0.60 11.86 -10.01
CA PRO A 166 0.04 11.67 -11.35
C PRO A 166 -1.31 12.39 -11.52
N PHE A 167 -2.11 12.51 -10.46
CA PHE A 167 -3.36 13.26 -10.51
C PHE A 167 -3.10 14.75 -10.80
N MET A 168 -2.23 15.40 -10.02
CA MET A 168 -1.93 16.82 -10.20
C MET A 168 -1.18 17.11 -11.48
N LYS A 169 -0.34 16.19 -11.95
CA LYS A 169 0.29 16.28 -13.28
C LYS A 169 -0.74 16.35 -14.41
N GLY A 170 -1.85 15.66 -14.28
CA GLY A 170 -2.97 15.73 -15.24
C GLY A 170 -3.86 16.95 -15.03
N TYR A 171 -4.00 17.43 -13.80
CA TYR A 171 -4.89 18.52 -13.41
C TYR A 171 -4.31 19.90 -13.74
N LEU A 172 -3.05 20.18 -13.34
CA LEU A 172 -2.39 21.47 -13.53
C LEU A 172 -2.05 21.69 -15.00
N LYS A 173 -2.38 22.89 -15.51
CA LYS A 173 -2.11 23.34 -16.86
C LYS A 173 -1.21 24.60 -16.89
N ASN A 174 -1.29 25.44 -15.86
CA ASN A 174 -0.66 26.75 -15.79
C ASN A 174 0.33 26.90 -14.63
N ALA A 175 0.13 26.14 -13.54
CA ALA A 175 0.99 26.17 -12.37
C ALA A 175 2.17 25.21 -12.48
N ASP A 176 3.24 25.50 -11.76
CA ASP A 176 4.41 24.64 -11.65
C ASP A 176 4.20 23.57 -10.58
N MET A 177 4.28 22.29 -10.97
CA MET A 177 4.26 21.18 -10.02
C MET A 177 5.67 20.91 -9.50
N VAL A 178 5.82 20.85 -8.16
CA VAL A 178 7.07 20.48 -7.49
C VAL A 178 6.89 19.10 -6.85
N SER A 179 7.56 18.09 -7.38
CA SER A 179 7.58 16.74 -6.81
C SER A 179 8.71 16.64 -5.78
N VAL A 180 8.34 16.41 -4.50
CA VAL A 180 9.29 16.42 -3.38
C VAL A 180 9.62 14.99 -2.95
N ALA A 181 10.91 14.63 -3.07
CA ALA A 181 11.42 13.32 -2.69
C ALA A 181 11.93 13.29 -1.24
N PRO A 182 11.78 12.17 -0.52
CA PRO A 182 12.44 11.97 0.77
C PRO A 182 13.99 12.13 0.65
N PRO A 183 14.67 12.63 1.69
CA PRO A 183 14.17 12.95 3.03
C PRO A 183 13.45 14.29 3.14
N ASN A 184 13.39 15.09 2.07
CA ASN A 184 12.66 16.36 2.06
C ASN A 184 11.15 16.11 2.12
N THR A 185 10.41 17.09 2.66
CA THR A 185 8.96 17.04 2.74
C THR A 185 8.35 18.27 2.07
N ARG A 186 7.19 18.10 1.44
CA ARG A 186 6.42 19.23 0.87
C ARG A 186 6.04 20.24 1.95
N GLU A 187 5.84 19.78 3.18
CA GLU A 187 5.52 20.60 4.35
C GLU A 187 6.69 21.54 4.67
N ALA A 188 7.92 21.06 4.66
CA ALA A 188 9.12 21.88 4.84
C ALA A 188 9.30 22.90 3.70
N GLU A 189 8.93 22.54 2.47
CA GLU A 189 8.94 23.47 1.34
C GLU A 189 7.93 24.62 1.53
N LEU A 190 6.73 24.32 2.07
CA LEU A 190 5.72 25.33 2.37
C LEU A 190 6.12 26.23 3.53
N VAL A 191 6.68 25.67 4.62
CA VAL A 191 7.23 26.43 5.76
C VAL A 191 8.31 27.39 5.30
N ALA A 192 9.21 26.93 4.45
CA ALA A 192 10.29 27.73 3.88
C ALA A 192 9.85 28.70 2.77
N GLN A 193 8.56 28.73 2.43
CA GLN A 193 7.97 29.57 1.36
C GLN A 193 8.60 29.34 -0.03
N ARG A 194 9.14 28.14 -0.29
CA ARG A 194 9.65 27.76 -1.61
C ARG A 194 8.53 27.30 -2.55
N VAL A 195 7.37 26.96 -1.99
CA VAL A 195 6.12 26.66 -2.70
C VAL A 195 4.97 27.47 -2.10
N ASP A 196 3.91 27.67 -2.87
CA ASP A 196 2.74 28.44 -2.48
C ASP A 196 1.67 27.58 -1.79
N VAL A 197 1.62 26.31 -2.16
CA VAL A 197 0.61 25.36 -1.72
C VAL A 197 1.18 23.95 -1.76
N ILE A 198 0.76 23.11 -0.82
CA ILE A 198 0.99 21.66 -0.89
C ILE A 198 -0.33 20.97 -1.14
N ILE A 199 -0.30 19.97 -2.04
CA ILE A 199 -1.43 19.10 -2.25
C ILE A 199 -1.23 17.87 -1.38
N THR A 200 -2.24 17.59 -0.58
CA THR A 200 -2.17 16.60 0.48
C THR A 200 -3.54 15.90 0.68
N ASP A 201 -3.71 15.31 1.81
CA ASP A 201 -4.88 14.59 2.27
C ASP A 201 -5.29 15.03 3.68
N PHE A 202 -6.36 14.44 4.21
CA PHE A 202 -6.90 14.79 5.52
C PHE A 202 -5.86 14.68 6.65
N PRO A 203 -5.10 13.55 6.81
CA PRO A 203 -4.15 13.41 7.92
C PRO A 203 -3.14 14.55 8.02
N THR A 204 -2.51 14.86 6.88
CA THR A 204 -1.49 15.93 6.83
C THR A 204 -2.13 17.32 6.93
N ALA A 205 -3.28 17.54 6.29
CA ALA A 205 -3.94 18.85 6.34
C ALA A 205 -4.29 19.23 7.79
N ILE A 206 -4.91 18.33 8.54
CA ILE A 206 -5.27 18.57 9.94
C ILE A 206 -4.01 18.78 10.78
N LYS A 207 -3.00 17.93 10.64
CA LYS A 207 -1.75 18.04 11.42
C LYS A 207 -1.06 19.38 11.19
N VAL A 208 -0.90 19.81 9.94
CA VAL A 208 -0.21 21.07 9.62
C VAL A 208 -1.00 22.29 10.12
N THR A 209 -2.32 22.26 10.00
CA THR A 209 -3.15 23.39 10.49
C THR A 209 -3.30 23.42 12.02
N ASP A 210 -3.16 22.30 12.69
CA ASP A 210 -3.10 22.23 14.16
C ASP A 210 -1.73 22.71 14.70
N GLU A 211 -0.66 22.51 13.94
CA GLU A 211 0.71 22.84 14.37
C GLU A 211 1.11 24.29 14.07
N PHE A 212 0.58 24.85 12.96
CA PHE A 212 0.99 26.16 12.47
C PHE A 212 -0.20 27.11 12.32
N ASP A 213 -0.27 28.14 13.18
CA ASP A 213 -1.33 29.14 13.16
C ASP A 213 -1.47 29.91 11.83
N TRP A 214 -0.38 30.01 11.07
CA TRP A 214 -0.40 30.66 9.76
C TRP A 214 -0.98 29.77 8.65
N ALA A 215 -1.11 28.46 8.88
CA ALA A 215 -1.59 27.51 7.88
C ALA A 215 -3.13 27.47 7.82
N THR A 216 -3.63 27.20 6.63
CA THR A 216 -5.04 26.89 6.38
C THR A 216 -5.13 25.81 5.33
N TYR A 217 -6.22 25.04 5.32
CA TYR A 217 -6.48 24.11 4.23
C TYR A 217 -7.69 24.55 3.39
N ILE A 218 -7.68 24.10 2.15
CA ILE A 218 -8.71 24.35 1.15
C ILE A 218 -9.15 23.01 0.59
N LEU A 219 -10.45 22.86 0.43
CA LEU A 219 -11.05 21.70 -0.25
C LEU A 219 -11.45 22.09 -1.67
N PRO A 220 -11.38 21.18 -2.61
CA PRO A 220 -12.03 21.38 -3.91
C PRO A 220 -13.55 21.45 -3.75
N ASN A 221 -14.23 22.19 -4.62
CA ASN A 221 -15.70 22.30 -4.62
C ASN A 221 -16.38 20.97 -4.87
N GLU A 222 -15.72 20.07 -5.60
CA GLU A 222 -16.17 18.70 -5.85
C GLU A 222 -15.23 17.72 -5.16
N LYS A 223 -15.73 16.50 -4.89
CA LYS A 223 -14.90 15.42 -4.37
C LYS A 223 -13.95 14.94 -5.48
N LEU A 224 -12.71 15.42 -5.44
CA LEU A 224 -11.66 15.03 -6.37
C LEU A 224 -10.83 13.88 -5.78
N ALA A 225 -10.61 12.84 -6.59
CA ALA A 225 -9.72 11.73 -6.26
C ALA A 225 -9.98 11.11 -4.87
N ILE A 226 -11.26 10.80 -4.56
CA ILE A 226 -11.57 9.99 -3.38
C ILE A 226 -10.73 8.73 -3.48
N THR A 227 -9.86 8.52 -2.49
CA THR A 227 -8.90 7.43 -2.50
C THR A 227 -9.08 6.57 -1.27
N PRO A 228 -9.37 5.27 -1.43
CA PRO A 228 -9.34 4.33 -0.32
C PRO A 228 -7.90 4.09 0.10
N TYR A 229 -7.63 4.11 1.41
CA TYR A 229 -6.40 3.65 2.00
C TYR A 229 -6.56 2.20 2.43
N ALA A 230 -5.65 1.37 1.95
CA ALA A 230 -5.64 -0.05 2.19
C ALA A 230 -4.21 -0.53 2.48
N TYR A 231 -4.10 -1.65 3.18
CA TYR A 231 -2.82 -2.32 3.33
C TYR A 231 -2.44 -2.97 2.02
N VAL A 232 -1.14 -3.02 1.74
CA VAL A 232 -0.63 -3.48 0.46
C VAL A 232 0.28 -4.69 0.65
N VAL A 233 0.07 -5.71 -0.18
CA VAL A 233 0.82 -6.97 -0.15
C VAL A 233 1.33 -7.33 -1.56
N PRO A 234 2.38 -8.16 -1.67
CA PRO A 234 2.79 -8.67 -2.97
C PRO A 234 1.69 -9.51 -3.62
N GLN A 235 1.65 -9.51 -4.95
CA GLN A 235 0.70 -10.32 -5.72
C GLN A 235 0.95 -11.82 -5.58
N GLY A 236 -0.13 -12.61 -5.74
CA GLY A 236 -0.07 -14.06 -5.87
C GLY A 236 -0.12 -14.83 -4.55
N ASP A 237 -0.24 -14.15 -3.40
CA ASP A 237 -0.41 -14.79 -2.09
C ASP A 237 -1.82 -14.57 -1.54
N GLN A 238 -2.79 -15.28 -2.11
CA GLN A 238 -4.19 -15.14 -1.74
C GLN A 238 -4.44 -15.50 -0.26
N ILE A 239 -3.67 -16.44 0.29
CA ILE A 239 -3.80 -16.85 1.70
C ILE A 239 -3.43 -15.67 2.60
N TRP A 240 -2.32 -15.00 2.30
CA TRP A 240 -1.88 -13.81 3.02
C TRP A 240 -2.89 -12.66 2.89
N LEU A 241 -3.33 -12.35 1.67
CA LEU A 241 -4.33 -11.31 1.43
C LEU A 241 -5.64 -11.58 2.19
N ASN A 242 -6.11 -12.83 2.21
CA ASN A 242 -7.32 -13.22 2.94
C ASN A 242 -7.15 -12.99 4.45
N TYR A 243 -5.97 -13.31 5.00
CA TYR A 243 -5.68 -13.09 6.43
C TYR A 243 -5.60 -11.59 6.75
N VAL A 244 -4.99 -10.77 5.89
CA VAL A 244 -4.97 -9.31 6.04
C VAL A 244 -6.38 -8.74 5.97
N ASN A 245 -7.22 -9.23 5.06
CA ASN A 245 -8.63 -8.82 4.97
C ASN A 245 -9.42 -9.20 6.22
N LEU A 246 -9.18 -10.40 6.76
CA LEU A 246 -9.80 -10.82 8.03
C LEU A 246 -9.39 -9.89 9.18
N PHE A 247 -8.11 -9.49 9.24
CA PHE A 247 -7.64 -8.51 10.22
C PHE A 247 -8.36 -7.16 10.05
N VAL A 248 -8.48 -6.62 8.82
CA VAL A 248 -9.20 -5.37 8.57
C VAL A 248 -10.67 -5.45 9.01
N ASP A 249 -11.36 -6.55 8.67
CA ASP A 249 -12.74 -6.76 9.11
C ASP A 249 -12.85 -6.83 10.63
N THR A 250 -11.93 -7.56 11.27
CA THR A 250 -11.91 -7.74 12.73
C THR A 250 -11.72 -6.41 13.45
N ILE A 251 -10.74 -5.60 13.07
CA ILE A 251 -10.48 -4.31 13.73
C ILE A 251 -11.61 -3.28 13.52
N LYS A 252 -12.37 -3.41 12.42
CA LYS A 252 -13.60 -2.62 12.21
C LYS A 252 -14.71 -3.05 13.19
N LEU A 253 -14.93 -4.35 13.29
CA LEU A 253 -16.02 -4.93 14.10
C LEU A 253 -15.78 -4.78 15.61
N ASP A 254 -14.56 -4.98 16.08
CA ASP A 254 -14.22 -4.91 17.52
C ASP A 254 -13.90 -3.49 18.01
N GLY A 255 -13.91 -2.51 17.12
CA GLY A 255 -13.72 -1.09 17.42
C GLY A 255 -12.27 -0.63 17.53
N ARG A 256 -11.27 -1.50 17.35
CA ARG A 256 -9.84 -1.12 17.36
C ARG A 256 -9.55 -0.05 16.33
N LEU A 257 -10.08 -0.18 15.10
CA LEU A 257 -9.90 0.83 14.08
C LEU A 257 -10.40 2.20 14.53
N LEU A 258 -11.63 2.28 15.04
CA LEU A 258 -12.21 3.55 15.51
C LEU A 258 -11.45 4.12 16.70
N LYS A 259 -11.00 3.26 17.65
CA LYS A 259 -10.19 3.66 18.81
C LYS A 259 -8.90 4.36 18.35
N TYR A 260 -8.14 3.75 17.43
CA TYR A 260 -6.89 4.33 16.94
C TYR A 260 -7.12 5.50 15.99
N ALA A 261 -8.19 5.49 15.19
CA ALA A 261 -8.58 6.63 14.38
C ALA A 261 -8.84 7.87 15.26
N LYS A 262 -9.61 7.75 16.34
CA LYS A 262 -9.85 8.84 17.31
C LYS A 262 -8.56 9.32 17.98
N LYS A 263 -7.68 8.39 18.40
CA LYS A 263 -6.37 8.72 18.98
C LYS A 263 -5.55 9.64 18.07
N HIS A 264 -5.62 9.44 16.75
CA HIS A 264 -4.86 10.16 15.75
C HIS A 264 -5.68 11.20 14.97
N LYS A 265 -6.91 11.53 15.43
CA LYS A 265 -7.85 12.49 14.79
C LYS A 265 -8.23 12.11 13.35
N LEU A 266 -8.33 10.82 13.07
CA LEU A 266 -8.66 10.27 11.75
C LEU A 266 -10.05 9.63 11.69
N ASP A 267 -10.84 9.71 12.76
CA ASP A 267 -12.19 9.15 12.82
C ASP A 267 -13.14 9.68 11.71
N PRO A 268 -13.02 10.95 11.20
CA PRO A 268 -13.87 11.40 10.11
C PRO A 268 -13.64 10.69 8.77
N ILE A 269 -12.52 10.00 8.63
CA ILE A 269 -12.15 9.31 7.37
C ILE A 269 -12.11 7.79 7.51
N VAL A 270 -12.64 7.22 8.58
CA VAL A 270 -12.76 5.76 8.71
C VAL A 270 -13.67 5.22 7.61
N ALA A 271 -13.19 4.19 6.92
CA ALA A 271 -13.97 3.53 5.86
C ALA A 271 -15.10 2.69 6.47
N PRO A 272 -16.31 2.69 5.87
CA PRO A 272 -17.45 1.90 6.31
C PRO A 272 -17.22 0.39 6.26
#